data_7b6804895932ea314c48e4085c9b9e22
#
_entry.id   7b6804895932ea314c48e4085c9b9e22
#
_cell.length_a   1.000
_cell.length_b   1.000
_cell.length_c   1.000
_cell.angle_alpha   90.00
_cell.angle_beta   90.00
_cell.angle_gamma   90.00
#
_symmetry.space_group_name_H-M   'P 1'
#
loop_
_entity.id
_entity.type
_entity.pdbx_description
1 polymer ?
#
loop_
_entity_poly.entity_id
_entity_poly.type
_entity_poly.pdbx_seq_one_letter_code
_entity_poly.pdbx_strand_id
1 'polypeptide(L)'
;MPTTDPAARWPNWHEGDYILKDYRFASGEVLPELRLHYRTMGVPQRDANGRIVNGLLLLQGNTGTGANWLRPSLAEELFDPGQPLDARHYFIIMQDAIGRGGSSKPSDGLRGDFPHYRYRDMVDSGYRFITEGLGVGHLRLVIGSSMGGMHAWLWAEMYPELMDGVIPLSCQPVEISGRNWLGRRAAAEAIRHDPDWNNGFYDTPPRHWIYSAAGNFNTESPTRIQEMAPNLAASDALYEKRLEDAKKVDANDQLWAIEAIRDYNPEPDLNKIQARVMLINDAEDHANPPELGTVERAMQRVKHGSYVLIPAGPDTHGHFSHYYGRLWKPYLIEFLETLGPAQAAAAD
;
A
#
# COMPACT_ATOMS: atom_id res chain seq x y z
N MET A 1 -2.40 -22.08 -20.05
CA MET A 1 -2.36 -21.20 -18.86
C MET A 1 -1.18 -20.27 -19.06
N PRO A 2 -1.30 -18.95 -18.82
CA PRO A 2 -0.12 -18.10 -18.86
C PRO A 2 0.87 -18.61 -17.82
N THR A 3 2.14 -18.49 -18.14
CA THR A 3 3.22 -18.96 -17.24
C THR A 3 3.09 -18.27 -15.89
N THR A 4 3.11 -19.05 -14.82
CA THR A 4 3.10 -18.54 -13.43
C THR A 4 4.45 -17.94 -13.03
N ASP A 5 5.48 -18.08 -13.86
CA ASP A 5 6.80 -17.53 -13.64
C ASP A 5 6.85 -16.06 -14.10
N PRO A 6 7.02 -15.10 -13.18
CA PRO A 6 7.10 -13.69 -13.51
C PRO A 6 8.24 -13.36 -14.48
N ALA A 7 9.38 -14.03 -14.37
CA ALA A 7 10.53 -13.80 -15.24
C ALA A 7 10.27 -14.20 -16.69
N ALA A 8 9.40 -15.18 -16.91
CA ALA A 8 8.96 -15.58 -18.25
C ALA A 8 7.84 -14.67 -18.82
N ARG A 9 7.11 -13.96 -17.94
CA ARG A 9 5.98 -13.10 -18.33
C ARG A 9 6.41 -11.65 -18.58
N TRP A 10 7.28 -11.10 -17.73
CA TRP A 10 7.58 -9.68 -17.69
C TRP A 10 9.00 -9.35 -18.16
N PRO A 11 9.22 -8.33 -19.00
CA PRO A 11 10.57 -7.94 -19.40
C PRO A 11 11.35 -7.42 -18.18
N ASN A 12 12.65 -7.77 -18.14
CA ASN A 12 13.59 -7.33 -17.10
C ASN A 12 13.11 -7.57 -15.67
N TRP A 13 12.40 -8.69 -15.43
CA TRP A 13 12.02 -9.07 -14.09
C TRP A 13 13.23 -9.18 -13.17
N HIS A 14 13.15 -8.53 -12.03
CA HIS A 14 14.14 -8.65 -10.97
C HIS A 14 13.45 -8.63 -9.61
N GLU A 15 13.96 -9.46 -8.70
CA GLU A 15 13.56 -9.50 -7.29
C GLU A 15 14.81 -9.49 -6.43
N GLY A 16 14.86 -8.67 -5.39
CA GLY A 16 16.04 -8.50 -4.56
C GLY A 16 15.82 -7.63 -3.35
N ASP A 17 16.92 -7.36 -2.66
CA ASP A 17 16.94 -6.55 -1.44
C ASP A 17 17.84 -5.32 -1.64
N TYR A 18 17.39 -4.19 -1.11
CA TYR A 18 18.21 -2.99 -0.95
C TYR A 18 18.46 -2.75 0.53
N ILE A 19 19.72 -2.55 0.93
CA ILE A 19 20.12 -2.36 2.31
C ILE A 19 20.50 -0.91 2.56
N LEU A 20 19.74 -0.25 3.41
CA LEU A 20 20.09 1.06 3.98
C LEU A 20 20.91 0.84 5.25
N LYS A 21 22.16 1.34 5.25
CA LYS A 21 23.03 1.25 6.43
C LYS A 21 22.71 2.37 7.41
N ASP A 22 22.79 2.04 8.71
CA ASP A 22 22.62 2.96 9.83
C ASP A 22 21.37 3.85 9.68
N TYR A 23 20.24 3.23 9.28
CA TYR A 23 19.00 3.97 9.05
C TYR A 23 18.44 4.50 10.36
N ARG A 24 18.28 5.82 10.44
CA ARG A 24 17.73 6.52 11.61
C ARG A 24 16.25 6.79 11.38
N PHE A 25 15.41 6.22 12.22
CA PHE A 25 13.97 6.46 12.23
C PHE A 25 13.61 7.81 12.85
N ALA A 26 12.42 8.31 12.57
CA ALA A 26 11.89 9.54 13.18
C ALA A 26 11.81 9.46 14.72
N SER A 27 11.70 8.25 15.29
CA SER A 27 11.79 7.99 16.73
C SER A 27 13.18 8.31 17.33
N GLY A 28 14.22 8.44 16.49
CA GLY A 28 15.62 8.57 16.87
C GLY A 28 16.37 7.24 17.00
N GLU A 29 15.65 6.12 16.99
CA GLU A 29 16.22 4.77 16.98
C GLU A 29 16.99 4.52 15.67
N VAL A 30 18.00 3.64 15.72
CA VAL A 30 18.83 3.32 14.54
C VAL A 30 18.83 1.83 14.31
N LEU A 31 18.59 1.44 13.05
CA LEU A 31 18.77 0.07 12.61
C LEU A 31 20.05 -0.01 11.76
N PRO A 32 21.06 -0.81 12.14
CA PRO A 32 22.34 -0.89 11.41
C PRO A 32 22.16 -1.29 9.95
N GLU A 33 21.20 -2.16 9.67
CA GLU A 33 20.82 -2.60 8.33
C GLU A 33 19.31 -2.65 8.20
N LEU A 34 18.73 -1.68 7.47
CA LEU A 34 17.32 -1.73 7.08
C LEU A 34 17.24 -2.36 5.68
N ARG A 35 16.71 -3.57 5.60
CA ARG A 35 16.46 -4.28 4.35
C ARG A 35 15.09 -3.87 3.79
N LEU A 36 15.07 -3.45 2.54
CA LEU A 36 13.88 -3.22 1.74
C LEU A 36 13.82 -4.25 0.62
N HIS A 37 12.90 -5.18 0.70
CA HIS A 37 12.66 -6.15 -0.35
C HIS A 37 11.83 -5.55 -1.46
N TYR A 38 12.16 -5.85 -2.72
CA TYR A 38 11.47 -5.25 -3.85
C TYR A 38 11.43 -6.16 -5.07
N ARG A 39 10.55 -5.82 -5.98
CA ARG A 39 10.45 -6.39 -7.32
C ARG A 39 10.39 -5.28 -8.33
N THR A 40 11.06 -5.48 -9.48
CA THR A 40 10.93 -4.60 -10.63
C THR A 40 10.66 -5.40 -11.89
N MET A 41 9.98 -4.78 -12.83
CA MET A 41 9.77 -5.32 -14.16
C MET A 41 9.64 -4.17 -15.16
N GLY A 42 9.81 -4.48 -16.45
CA GLY A 42 9.61 -3.51 -17.51
C GLY A 42 10.88 -2.85 -18.01
N VAL A 43 10.74 -1.88 -18.89
CA VAL A 43 11.84 -1.27 -19.62
C VAL A 43 12.13 0.14 -19.10
N PRO A 44 13.26 0.35 -18.38
CA PRO A 44 13.61 1.67 -17.90
C PRO A 44 14.04 2.59 -19.07
N GLN A 45 13.44 3.78 -19.13
CA GLN A 45 13.87 4.86 -20.00
C GLN A 45 14.69 5.86 -19.18
N ARG A 46 15.81 6.32 -19.75
CA ARG A 46 16.74 7.17 -19.02
C ARG A 46 16.88 8.54 -19.69
N ASP A 47 17.03 9.58 -18.87
CA ASP A 47 17.39 10.93 -19.33
C ASP A 47 18.88 11.02 -19.69
N ALA A 48 19.29 12.20 -20.14
CA ALA A 48 20.70 12.50 -20.52
C ALA A 48 21.69 12.33 -19.34
N ASN A 49 21.21 12.29 -18.10
CA ASN A 49 22.03 12.05 -16.90
C ASN A 49 22.02 10.58 -16.46
N GLY A 50 21.40 9.70 -17.25
CA GLY A 50 21.28 8.27 -16.97
C GLY A 50 20.21 7.91 -15.92
N ARG A 51 19.37 8.84 -15.50
CA ARG A 51 18.32 8.59 -14.50
C ARG A 51 17.06 8.04 -15.16
N ILE A 52 16.39 7.09 -14.48
CA ILE A 52 15.11 6.53 -14.94
C ILE A 52 14.01 7.60 -14.80
N VAL A 53 13.24 7.82 -15.88
CA VAL A 53 12.19 8.86 -15.95
C VAL A 53 10.79 8.34 -16.29
N ASN A 54 10.63 7.04 -16.53
CA ASN A 54 9.34 6.37 -16.78
C ASN A 54 8.93 5.43 -15.65
N GLY A 55 9.39 5.68 -14.42
CA GLY A 55 9.11 4.82 -13.27
C GLY A 55 7.63 4.86 -12.85
N LEU A 56 7.09 3.69 -12.52
CA LEU A 56 5.81 3.53 -11.82
C LEU A 56 6.10 2.93 -10.45
N LEU A 57 5.69 3.61 -9.39
CA LEU A 57 5.82 3.08 -8.02
C LEU A 57 4.48 2.56 -7.53
N LEU A 58 4.43 1.26 -7.23
CA LEU A 58 3.23 0.56 -6.78
C LEU A 58 3.36 0.21 -5.29
N LEU A 59 2.50 0.79 -4.46
CA LEU A 59 2.53 0.69 -3.01
C LEU A 59 1.44 -0.24 -2.49
N GLN A 60 1.82 -1.20 -1.66
CA GLN A 60 0.94 -2.26 -1.16
C GLN A 60 0.01 -1.82 -0.03
N GLY A 61 -1.09 -2.57 0.16
CA GLY A 61 -1.93 -2.48 1.36
C GLY A 61 -1.27 -3.10 2.61
N ASN A 62 -1.84 -2.84 3.78
CA ASN A 62 -1.26 -3.22 5.08
C ASN A 62 -1.01 -4.73 5.27
N THR A 63 -1.86 -5.59 4.74
CA THR A 63 -1.77 -7.05 4.93
C THR A 63 -1.05 -7.78 3.81
N GLY A 64 -0.43 -7.04 2.88
CA GLY A 64 0.15 -7.60 1.67
C GLY A 64 1.65 -7.40 1.55
N THR A 65 2.12 -7.68 0.36
CA THR A 65 3.47 -7.39 -0.14
C THR A 65 3.38 -6.70 -1.50
N GLY A 66 4.48 -6.20 -2.02
CA GLY A 66 4.53 -5.68 -3.39
C GLY A 66 4.01 -6.67 -4.44
N ALA A 67 4.15 -7.97 -4.19
CA ALA A 67 3.62 -9.01 -5.07
C ALA A 67 2.09 -9.02 -5.21
N ASN A 68 1.34 -8.34 -4.34
CA ASN A 68 -0.11 -8.22 -4.48
C ASN A 68 -0.53 -7.55 -5.79
N TRP A 69 0.33 -6.72 -6.37
CA TRP A 69 0.10 -6.10 -7.67
C TRP A 69 0.18 -7.09 -8.84
N LEU A 70 0.78 -8.28 -8.62
CA LEU A 70 0.90 -9.35 -9.62
C LEU A 70 -0.32 -10.29 -9.65
N ARG A 71 -1.35 -10.03 -8.85
CA ARG A 71 -2.62 -10.78 -8.93
C ARG A 71 -3.20 -10.68 -10.34
N PRO A 72 -3.78 -11.77 -10.89
CA PRO A 72 -4.38 -11.73 -12.23
C PRO A 72 -5.36 -10.59 -12.42
N SER A 73 -6.21 -10.32 -11.40
CA SER A 73 -7.20 -9.23 -11.41
C SER A 73 -6.60 -7.81 -11.49
N LEU A 74 -5.30 -7.66 -11.31
CA LEU A 74 -4.55 -6.41 -11.49
C LEU A 74 -3.60 -6.52 -12.67
N ALA A 75 -2.74 -7.54 -12.69
CA ALA A 75 -1.65 -7.62 -13.63
C ALA A 75 -2.12 -7.75 -15.09
N GLU A 76 -3.17 -8.54 -15.33
CA GLU A 76 -3.76 -8.74 -16.67
C GLU A 76 -4.48 -7.49 -17.17
N GLU A 77 -5.02 -6.70 -16.26
CA GLU A 77 -5.74 -5.47 -16.56
C GLU A 77 -4.84 -4.25 -16.73
N LEU A 78 -3.62 -4.29 -16.18
CA LEU A 78 -2.78 -3.10 -16.07
C LEU A 78 -1.46 -3.22 -16.82
N PHE A 79 -0.78 -4.38 -16.78
CA PHE A 79 0.63 -4.48 -17.16
C PHE A 79 0.89 -5.30 -18.42
N ASP A 80 -0.07 -6.11 -18.85
CA ASP A 80 0.05 -6.91 -20.07
C ASP A 80 0.16 -6.01 -21.34
N PRO A 81 0.65 -6.56 -22.45
CA PRO A 81 0.75 -5.82 -23.70
C PRO A 81 -0.55 -5.13 -24.12
N GLY A 82 -0.48 -3.81 -24.32
CA GLY A 82 -1.63 -2.98 -24.69
C GLY A 82 -2.50 -2.49 -23.53
N GLN A 83 -2.16 -2.85 -22.30
CA GLN A 83 -2.80 -2.31 -21.11
C GLN A 83 -2.23 -0.92 -20.73
N PRO A 84 -2.92 -0.12 -19.90
CA PRO A 84 -2.55 1.28 -19.67
C PRO A 84 -1.18 1.47 -19.01
N LEU A 85 -0.67 0.49 -18.27
CA LEU A 85 0.65 0.51 -17.64
C LEU A 85 1.54 -0.61 -18.19
N ASP A 86 1.46 -0.85 -19.50
CA ASP A 86 2.20 -1.90 -20.22
C ASP A 86 3.69 -1.93 -19.82
N ALA A 87 4.14 -3.07 -19.29
CA ALA A 87 5.51 -3.27 -18.85
C ALA A 87 6.57 -3.14 -19.96
N ARG A 88 6.18 -3.10 -21.24
CA ARG A 88 7.10 -2.81 -22.35
C ARG A 88 7.45 -1.33 -22.45
N HIS A 89 6.66 -0.44 -21.82
CA HIS A 89 6.80 1.02 -21.92
C HIS A 89 7.15 1.67 -20.58
N TYR A 90 6.93 0.99 -19.45
CA TYR A 90 7.17 1.51 -18.13
C TYR A 90 8.16 0.64 -17.34
N PHE A 91 8.86 1.28 -16.41
CA PHE A 91 9.66 0.60 -15.39
C PHE A 91 8.85 0.54 -14.10
N ILE A 92 8.36 -0.63 -13.76
CA ILE A 92 7.41 -0.86 -12.65
C ILE A 92 8.16 -1.32 -11.41
N ILE A 93 7.95 -0.66 -10.28
CA ILE A 93 8.62 -0.88 -9.00
C ILE A 93 7.56 -1.26 -7.96
N MET A 94 7.76 -2.41 -7.31
CA MET A 94 6.89 -2.96 -6.26
C MET A 94 7.73 -3.27 -5.03
N GLN A 95 7.69 -2.39 -4.04
CA GLN A 95 8.44 -2.53 -2.80
C GLN A 95 7.57 -3.18 -1.72
N ASP A 96 8.16 -4.05 -0.89
CA ASP A 96 7.56 -4.47 0.36
C ASP A 96 7.81 -3.39 1.43
N ALA A 97 6.77 -2.96 2.11
CA ALA A 97 6.88 -1.95 3.16
C ALA A 97 7.65 -2.48 4.38
N ILE A 98 8.31 -1.61 5.14
CA ILE A 98 8.90 -1.97 6.44
C ILE A 98 7.84 -2.66 7.30
N GLY A 99 8.22 -3.74 7.98
CA GLY A 99 7.30 -4.55 8.79
C GLY A 99 6.50 -5.58 8.00
N ARG A 100 6.74 -5.74 6.69
CA ARG A 100 5.99 -6.65 5.81
C ARG A 100 6.89 -7.41 4.84
N GLY A 101 6.40 -8.56 4.42
CA GLY A 101 7.02 -9.36 3.36
C GLY A 101 8.49 -9.71 3.64
N GLY A 102 9.34 -9.45 2.66
CA GLY A 102 10.79 -9.63 2.75
C GLY A 102 11.54 -8.46 3.35
N SER A 103 10.89 -7.29 3.59
CA SER A 103 11.53 -6.15 4.24
C SER A 103 11.73 -6.40 5.74
N SER A 104 12.67 -5.67 6.36
CA SER A 104 12.96 -5.76 7.80
C SER A 104 11.71 -5.60 8.64
N LYS A 105 11.53 -6.46 9.65
CA LYS A 105 10.37 -6.51 10.53
C LYS A 105 10.72 -7.07 11.90
N PRO A 106 9.91 -6.85 12.95
CA PRO A 106 10.15 -7.35 14.30
C PRO A 106 10.45 -8.85 14.37
N SER A 107 9.70 -9.67 13.63
CA SER A 107 9.85 -11.13 13.62
C SER A 107 11.16 -11.63 12.99
N ASP A 108 11.96 -10.75 12.36
CA ASP A 108 13.29 -11.11 11.82
C ASP A 108 14.39 -11.27 12.91
N GLY A 109 14.03 -11.15 14.19
CA GLY A 109 14.93 -11.45 15.32
C GLY A 109 15.00 -10.38 16.41
N LEU A 110 14.78 -9.10 16.10
CA LEU A 110 14.79 -8.02 17.09
C LEU A 110 13.55 -8.03 17.98
N ARG A 111 12.45 -8.61 17.52
CA ARG A 111 11.23 -8.77 18.32
C ARG A 111 10.75 -7.44 18.91
N GLY A 112 10.60 -7.36 20.25
CA GLY A 112 10.19 -6.16 20.98
C GLY A 112 11.21 -5.00 20.91
N ASP A 113 12.45 -5.26 20.52
CA ASP A 113 13.50 -4.24 20.36
C ASP A 113 13.57 -3.67 18.91
N PHE A 114 12.67 -4.10 18.03
CA PHE A 114 12.64 -3.54 16.67
C PHE A 114 12.26 -2.04 16.73
N PRO A 115 12.95 -1.15 15.99
CA PRO A 115 12.66 0.28 16.01
C PRO A 115 11.21 0.62 15.69
N HIS A 116 10.69 1.65 16.34
CA HIS A 116 9.32 2.13 16.15
C HIS A 116 9.22 2.98 14.90
N TYR A 117 9.05 2.32 13.75
CA TYR A 117 8.89 3.01 12.46
C TYR A 117 7.50 3.64 12.31
N ARG A 118 7.43 4.64 11.44
CA ARG A 118 6.22 5.37 11.08
C ARG A 118 6.01 5.36 9.56
N TYR A 119 4.87 5.84 9.10
CA TYR A 119 4.59 5.92 7.65
C TYR A 119 5.57 6.85 6.93
N ARG A 120 5.99 7.95 7.57
CA ARG A 120 7.03 8.83 6.99
C ARG A 120 8.39 8.14 6.87
N ASP A 121 8.75 7.27 7.80
CA ASP A 121 9.97 6.45 7.68
C ASP A 121 9.88 5.47 6.50
N MET A 122 8.69 4.86 6.28
CA MET A 122 8.48 3.97 5.14
C MET A 122 8.62 4.71 3.81
N VAL A 123 8.11 5.93 3.73
CA VAL A 123 8.20 6.77 2.53
C VAL A 123 9.65 7.27 2.33
N ASP A 124 10.32 7.74 3.37
CA ASP A 124 11.71 8.20 3.30
C ASP A 124 12.66 7.07 2.88
N SER A 125 12.56 5.91 3.51
CA SER A 125 13.37 4.74 3.13
C SER A 125 13.10 4.29 1.69
N GLY A 126 11.83 4.32 1.27
CA GLY A 126 11.43 4.04 -0.11
C GLY A 126 12.00 5.05 -1.11
N TYR A 127 12.00 6.34 -0.76
CA TYR A 127 12.60 7.40 -1.59
C TYR A 127 14.10 7.15 -1.78
N ARG A 128 14.83 6.88 -0.72
CA ARG A 128 16.26 6.56 -0.81
C ARG A 128 16.50 5.31 -1.64
N PHE A 129 15.68 4.28 -1.47
CA PHE A 129 15.78 3.07 -2.28
C PHE A 129 15.62 3.36 -3.77
N ILE A 130 14.55 4.05 -4.19
CA ILE A 130 14.33 4.25 -5.63
C ILE A 130 15.34 5.23 -6.25
N THR A 131 15.78 6.24 -5.51
CA THR A 131 16.71 7.26 -6.05
C THR A 131 18.16 6.83 -5.98
N GLU A 132 18.62 6.29 -4.85
CA GLU A 132 20.00 5.87 -4.62
C GLU A 132 20.25 4.43 -5.15
N GLY A 133 19.27 3.53 -4.93
CA GLY A 133 19.39 2.10 -5.29
C GLY A 133 19.08 1.81 -6.76
N LEU A 134 18.00 2.38 -7.30
CA LEU A 134 17.55 2.13 -8.68
C LEU A 134 17.95 3.23 -9.68
N GLY A 135 18.32 4.41 -9.18
CA GLY A 135 18.65 5.56 -10.04
C GLY A 135 17.43 6.21 -10.68
N VAL A 136 16.27 6.15 -10.01
CA VAL A 136 15.05 6.84 -10.46
C VAL A 136 15.21 8.33 -10.24
N GLY A 137 15.10 9.12 -11.29
CA GLY A 137 15.12 10.56 -11.25
C GLY A 137 13.74 11.19 -11.26
N HIS A 138 12.75 10.46 -11.81
CA HIS A 138 11.37 10.91 -11.85
C HIS A 138 10.41 9.73 -11.98
N LEU A 139 9.23 9.85 -11.35
CA LEU A 139 8.15 8.88 -11.45
C LEU A 139 7.04 9.42 -12.34
N ARG A 140 6.64 8.62 -13.32
CA ARG A 140 5.45 8.95 -14.10
C ARG A 140 4.20 8.88 -13.24
N LEU A 141 4.14 7.88 -12.32
CA LEU A 141 2.97 7.64 -11.50
C LEU A 141 3.33 6.92 -10.20
N VAL A 142 2.68 7.33 -9.12
CA VAL A 142 2.63 6.59 -7.85
C VAL A 142 1.21 6.09 -7.65
N ILE A 143 1.04 4.78 -7.52
CA ILE A 143 -0.26 4.16 -7.22
C ILE A 143 -0.14 3.39 -5.91
N GLY A 144 -1.07 3.59 -5.00
CA GLY A 144 -1.08 2.86 -3.75
C GLY A 144 -2.48 2.44 -3.32
N SER A 145 -2.59 1.28 -2.69
CA SER A 145 -3.86 0.76 -2.19
C SER A 145 -3.91 0.74 -0.67
N SER A 146 -5.00 1.23 -0.05
CA SER A 146 -5.19 1.24 1.40
C SER A 146 -4.01 1.92 2.12
N MET A 147 -3.19 1.21 2.91
CA MET A 147 -1.94 1.73 3.48
C MET A 147 -1.05 2.37 2.40
N GLY A 148 -0.88 1.69 1.26
CA GLY A 148 -0.12 2.24 0.13
C GLY A 148 -0.74 3.50 -0.46
N GLY A 149 -2.07 3.64 -0.44
CA GLY A 149 -2.77 4.87 -0.80
C GLY A 149 -2.45 6.01 0.18
N MET A 150 -2.38 5.72 1.47
CA MET A 150 -1.92 6.69 2.47
C MET A 150 -0.45 7.07 2.25
N HIS A 151 0.41 6.10 1.92
CA HIS A 151 1.80 6.40 1.54
C HIS A 151 1.88 7.25 0.27
N ALA A 152 1.02 7.00 -0.73
CA ALA A 152 1.01 7.79 -1.96
C ALA A 152 0.74 9.28 -1.70
N TRP A 153 -0.13 9.60 -0.73
CA TRP A 153 -0.32 10.97 -0.26
C TRP A 153 0.95 11.57 0.35
N LEU A 154 1.62 10.79 1.22
CA LEU A 154 2.88 11.25 1.84
C LEU A 154 4.01 11.39 0.81
N TRP A 155 4.08 10.53 -0.21
CA TRP A 155 5.02 10.68 -1.32
C TRP A 155 4.82 12.01 -2.05
N ALA A 156 3.57 12.35 -2.37
CA ALA A 156 3.25 13.60 -3.05
C ALA A 156 3.53 14.84 -2.20
N GLU A 157 3.37 14.74 -0.88
CA GLU A 157 3.64 15.82 0.08
C GLU A 157 5.15 16.00 0.33
N MET A 158 5.86 14.89 0.59
CA MET A 158 7.28 14.92 0.98
C MET A 158 8.20 15.18 -0.22
N TYR A 159 7.82 14.72 -1.41
CA TYR A 159 8.62 14.79 -2.63
C TYR A 159 7.81 15.34 -3.82
N PRO A 160 7.28 16.57 -3.74
CA PRO A 160 6.28 17.08 -4.68
C PRO A 160 6.78 17.20 -6.13
N GLU A 161 8.09 17.29 -6.34
CA GLU A 161 8.69 17.44 -7.68
C GLU A 161 9.07 16.09 -8.33
N LEU A 162 8.91 14.98 -7.59
CA LEU A 162 9.41 13.69 -8.04
C LEU A 162 8.46 12.97 -9.01
N MET A 163 7.19 13.37 -9.09
CA MET A 163 6.18 12.62 -9.84
C MET A 163 5.20 13.50 -10.61
N ASP A 164 4.71 12.98 -11.75
CA ASP A 164 3.66 13.64 -12.54
C ASP A 164 2.28 13.40 -11.94
N GLY A 165 1.97 12.18 -11.52
CA GLY A 165 0.66 11.78 -11.05
C GLY A 165 0.67 10.87 -9.83
N VAL A 166 -0.43 10.89 -9.08
CA VAL A 166 -0.65 10.06 -7.90
C VAL A 166 -2.07 9.52 -7.88
N ILE A 167 -2.22 8.21 -7.69
CA ILE A 167 -3.52 7.55 -7.55
C ILE A 167 -3.58 6.82 -6.21
N PRO A 168 -4.04 7.48 -5.15
CA PRO A 168 -4.40 6.80 -3.91
C PRO A 168 -5.70 6.02 -4.10
N LEU A 169 -5.73 4.75 -3.69
CA LEU A 169 -6.89 3.87 -3.76
C LEU A 169 -7.34 3.47 -2.36
N SER A 170 -8.65 3.50 -2.09
CA SER A 170 -9.26 3.02 -0.85
C SER A 170 -8.63 3.62 0.42
N CYS A 171 -8.52 4.94 0.49
CA CYS A 171 -7.97 5.68 1.64
C CYS A 171 -8.56 7.08 1.76
N GLN A 172 -8.17 7.80 2.81
CA GLN A 172 -8.54 9.19 3.04
C GLN A 172 -7.29 10.05 3.29
N PRO A 173 -7.23 11.29 2.79
CA PRO A 173 -6.08 12.18 2.95
C PRO A 173 -6.15 13.01 4.25
N VAL A 174 -6.54 12.38 5.35
CA VAL A 174 -6.68 13.00 6.67
C VAL A 174 -6.20 12.06 7.76
N GLU A 175 -5.99 12.60 8.96
CA GLU A 175 -5.65 11.79 10.12
C GLU A 175 -6.66 10.66 10.34
N ILE A 176 -6.16 9.46 10.63
CA ILE A 176 -7.01 8.30 10.92
C ILE A 176 -7.68 8.46 12.28
N SER A 177 -9.00 8.45 12.27
CA SER A 177 -9.83 8.68 13.44
C SER A 177 -11.08 7.80 13.46
N GLY A 178 -11.99 8.06 14.40
CA GLY A 178 -13.30 7.42 14.49
C GLY A 178 -13.20 5.90 14.54
N ARG A 179 -14.12 5.22 13.84
CA ARG A 179 -14.23 3.76 13.84
C ARG A 179 -12.95 3.06 13.39
N ASN A 180 -12.25 3.62 12.38
CA ASN A 180 -11.02 3.04 11.86
C ASN A 180 -9.93 3.00 12.94
N TRP A 181 -9.69 4.14 13.62
CA TRP A 181 -8.72 4.18 14.71
C TRP A 181 -9.13 3.36 15.93
N LEU A 182 -10.40 3.41 16.33
CA LEU A 182 -10.90 2.63 17.47
C LEU A 182 -10.70 1.12 17.26
N GLY A 183 -10.96 0.61 16.06
CA GLY A 183 -10.71 -0.79 15.72
C GLY A 183 -9.22 -1.16 15.78
N ARG A 184 -8.35 -0.29 15.24
CA ARG A 184 -6.88 -0.46 15.32
C ARG A 184 -6.38 -0.43 16.77
N ARG A 185 -6.88 0.52 17.56
CA ARG A 185 -6.55 0.64 18.97
C ARG A 185 -6.95 -0.63 19.75
N ALA A 186 -8.15 -1.14 19.52
CA ALA A 186 -8.63 -2.38 20.15
C ALA A 186 -7.73 -3.57 19.79
N ALA A 187 -7.31 -3.69 18.53
CA ALA A 187 -6.40 -4.73 18.09
C ALA A 187 -5.00 -4.61 18.73
N ALA A 188 -4.47 -3.39 18.83
CA ALA A 188 -3.19 -3.14 19.52
C ALA A 188 -3.26 -3.49 21.00
N GLU A 189 -4.34 -3.11 21.70
CA GLU A 189 -4.53 -3.44 23.11
C GLU A 189 -4.76 -4.95 23.32
N ALA A 190 -5.41 -5.64 22.39
CA ALA A 190 -5.56 -7.10 22.46
C ALA A 190 -4.19 -7.80 22.43
N ILE A 191 -3.24 -7.29 21.64
CA ILE A 191 -1.86 -7.81 21.64
C ILE A 191 -1.14 -7.46 22.95
N ARG A 192 -1.17 -6.19 23.38
CA ARG A 192 -0.46 -5.73 24.59
C ARG A 192 -0.91 -6.40 25.86
N HIS A 193 -2.20 -6.77 25.93
CA HIS A 193 -2.78 -7.44 27.09
C HIS A 193 -2.88 -8.98 26.92
N ASP A 194 -2.35 -9.51 25.81
CA ASP A 194 -2.21 -10.96 25.68
C ASP A 194 -1.18 -11.45 26.70
N PRO A 195 -1.52 -12.36 27.61
CA PRO A 195 -0.61 -12.82 28.68
C PRO A 195 0.66 -13.47 28.13
N ASP A 196 0.61 -14.01 26.91
CA ASP A 196 1.74 -14.69 26.29
C ASP A 196 2.65 -13.71 25.49
N TRP A 197 2.28 -12.43 25.31
CA TRP A 197 3.04 -11.47 24.50
C TRP A 197 4.37 -11.03 25.12
N ASN A 198 4.46 -10.95 26.45
CA ASN A 198 5.70 -10.66 27.21
C ASN A 198 6.51 -9.49 26.61
N ASN A 199 5.87 -8.33 26.38
CA ASN A 199 6.49 -7.15 25.78
C ASN A 199 7.19 -7.40 24.43
N GLY A 200 6.72 -8.37 23.67
CA GLY A 200 7.29 -8.76 22.38
C GLY A 200 8.36 -9.84 22.43
N PHE A 201 8.69 -10.36 23.61
CA PHE A 201 9.70 -11.41 23.79
C PHE A 201 9.03 -12.73 24.15
N TYR A 202 8.44 -13.40 23.17
CA TYR A 202 7.77 -14.68 23.31
C TYR A 202 8.46 -15.78 22.48
N ASP A 203 8.49 -16.99 23.00
CA ASP A 203 8.95 -18.18 22.25
C ASP A 203 7.77 -18.93 21.63
N THR A 204 6.61 -18.87 22.27
CA THR A 204 5.35 -19.38 21.73
C THR A 204 4.48 -18.19 21.33
N PRO A 205 3.94 -18.15 20.09
CA PRO A 205 3.09 -17.05 19.64
C PRO A 205 1.91 -16.79 20.58
N PRO A 206 1.63 -15.53 20.92
CA PRO A 206 0.45 -15.14 21.71
C PRO A 206 -0.84 -15.65 21.07
N ARG A 207 -1.79 -16.13 21.89
CA ARG A 207 -2.95 -16.88 21.41
C ARG A 207 -4.29 -16.19 21.60
N HIS A 208 -4.35 -15.11 22.40
CA HIS A 208 -5.63 -14.49 22.74
C HIS A 208 -5.99 -13.33 21.80
N TRP A 209 -5.02 -12.55 21.34
CA TRP A 209 -5.25 -11.42 20.43
C TRP A 209 -5.85 -11.84 19.08
N ILE A 210 -5.60 -13.08 18.63
CA ILE A 210 -6.07 -13.59 17.33
C ILE A 210 -7.60 -13.60 17.21
N TYR A 211 -8.32 -13.75 18.32
CA TYR A 211 -9.79 -13.69 18.32
C TYR A 211 -10.30 -12.31 17.98
N SER A 212 -9.61 -11.25 18.44
CA SER A 212 -9.89 -9.87 18.04
C SER A 212 -9.62 -9.64 16.55
N ALA A 213 -8.53 -10.21 16.03
CA ALA A 213 -8.18 -10.12 14.61
C ALA A 213 -9.19 -10.85 13.72
N ALA A 214 -9.61 -12.06 14.10
CA ALA A 214 -10.61 -12.84 13.37
C ALA A 214 -11.98 -12.16 13.36
N GLY A 215 -12.35 -11.46 14.42
CA GLY A 215 -13.63 -10.74 14.56
C GLY A 215 -13.64 -9.33 13.96
N ASN A 216 -12.57 -8.88 13.32
CA ASN A 216 -12.52 -7.54 12.72
C ASN A 216 -13.02 -7.55 11.27
N PHE A 217 -14.20 -6.99 11.01
CA PHE A 217 -14.86 -6.90 9.71
C PHE A 217 -14.93 -5.46 9.17
N ASN A 218 -14.10 -4.55 9.66
CA ASN A 218 -14.18 -3.12 9.31
C ASN A 218 -13.85 -2.80 7.84
N THR A 219 -13.24 -3.72 7.13
CA THR A 219 -12.84 -3.54 5.73
C THR A 219 -13.75 -4.24 4.73
N GLU A 220 -14.59 -5.17 5.17
CA GLU A 220 -15.47 -5.90 4.28
C GLU A 220 -16.80 -5.17 4.06
N SER A 221 -17.32 -5.22 2.83
CA SER A 221 -18.68 -4.82 2.53
C SER A 221 -19.68 -5.78 3.20
N PRO A 222 -20.73 -5.27 3.89
CA PRO A 222 -21.78 -6.10 4.47
C PRO A 222 -22.44 -7.02 3.43
N THR A 223 -22.65 -6.54 2.21
CA THR A 223 -23.22 -7.31 1.11
C THR A 223 -22.36 -8.53 0.81
N ARG A 224 -21.04 -8.35 0.69
CA ARG A 224 -20.10 -9.45 0.42
C ARG A 224 -19.98 -10.43 1.58
N ILE A 225 -19.97 -9.94 2.81
CA ILE A 225 -20.01 -10.82 3.99
C ILE A 225 -21.27 -11.67 3.97
N GLN A 226 -22.44 -11.09 3.67
CA GLN A 226 -23.71 -11.83 3.60
C GLN A 226 -23.72 -12.86 2.47
N GLU A 227 -23.09 -12.59 1.34
CA GLU A 227 -22.93 -13.57 0.24
C GLU A 227 -22.03 -14.75 0.64
N MET A 228 -20.89 -14.45 1.31
CA MET A 228 -19.95 -15.49 1.78
C MET A 228 -20.51 -16.32 2.95
N ALA A 229 -21.34 -15.72 3.79
CA ALA A 229 -21.85 -16.28 5.02
C ALA A 229 -23.37 -16.07 5.13
N PRO A 230 -24.19 -16.71 4.23
CA PRO A 230 -25.62 -16.44 4.11
C PRO A 230 -26.44 -17.07 5.26
N ASN A 231 -25.85 -17.88 6.12
CA ASN A 231 -26.49 -18.52 7.26
C ASN A 231 -25.50 -18.77 8.40
N LEU A 232 -25.99 -19.17 9.56
CA LEU A 232 -25.18 -19.35 10.77
C LEU A 232 -24.00 -20.31 10.55
N ALA A 233 -24.23 -21.47 9.94
CA ALA A 233 -23.16 -22.45 9.71
C ALA A 233 -22.05 -21.92 8.79
N ALA A 234 -22.41 -21.17 7.75
CA ALA A 234 -21.44 -20.51 6.87
C ALA A 234 -20.69 -19.37 7.59
N SER A 235 -21.36 -18.66 8.49
CA SER A 235 -20.73 -17.63 9.32
C SER A 235 -19.71 -18.20 10.27
N ASP A 236 -20.05 -19.32 10.94
CA ASP A 236 -19.12 -20.05 11.82
C ASP A 236 -17.90 -20.53 11.01
N ALA A 237 -18.11 -21.13 9.84
CA ALA A 237 -17.02 -21.60 8.99
C ALA A 237 -16.12 -20.46 8.50
N LEU A 238 -16.69 -19.31 8.16
CA LEU A 238 -15.92 -18.11 7.78
C LEU A 238 -15.07 -17.59 8.95
N TYR A 239 -15.65 -17.57 10.17
CA TYR A 239 -14.93 -17.15 11.38
C TYR A 239 -13.74 -18.08 11.66
N GLU A 240 -13.95 -19.41 11.65
CA GLU A 240 -12.89 -20.40 11.88
C GLU A 240 -11.76 -20.25 10.84
N LYS A 241 -12.11 -20.05 9.56
CA LYS A 241 -11.10 -19.79 8.53
C LYS A 241 -10.27 -18.54 8.85
N ARG A 242 -10.90 -17.44 9.26
CA ARG A 242 -10.21 -16.20 9.64
C ARG A 242 -9.33 -16.38 10.85
N LEU A 243 -9.76 -17.20 11.81
CA LEU A 243 -8.96 -17.55 12.99
C LEU A 243 -7.69 -18.30 12.59
N GLU A 244 -7.80 -19.27 11.68
CA GLU A 244 -6.63 -19.98 11.14
C GLU A 244 -5.68 -19.05 10.38
N ASP A 245 -6.21 -18.07 9.66
CA ASP A 245 -5.37 -17.07 8.97
C ASP A 245 -4.70 -16.11 9.99
N ALA A 246 -5.38 -15.72 11.05
CA ALA A 246 -4.81 -14.88 12.11
C ALA A 246 -3.65 -15.55 12.85
N LYS A 247 -3.69 -16.89 13.03
CA LYS A 247 -2.60 -17.67 13.66
C LYS A 247 -1.27 -17.60 12.90
N LYS A 248 -1.29 -17.25 11.61
CA LYS A 248 -0.09 -17.14 10.74
C LYS A 248 0.60 -15.80 10.87
N VAL A 249 -0.04 -14.83 11.54
CA VAL A 249 0.47 -13.46 11.66
C VAL A 249 1.26 -13.33 12.96
N ASP A 250 2.48 -12.79 12.86
CA ASP A 250 3.28 -12.46 14.05
C ASP A 250 2.67 -11.27 14.80
N ALA A 251 2.57 -11.37 16.12
CA ALA A 251 1.93 -10.37 16.96
C ALA A 251 2.70 -9.02 16.97
N ASN A 252 4.04 -9.07 16.96
CA ASN A 252 4.86 -7.86 16.92
C ASN A 252 4.74 -7.18 15.55
N ASP A 253 4.86 -7.94 14.45
CA ASP A 253 4.69 -7.39 13.10
C ASP A 253 3.34 -6.69 12.95
N GLN A 254 2.29 -7.27 13.55
CA GLN A 254 0.96 -6.67 13.54
C GLN A 254 0.88 -5.41 14.41
N LEU A 255 1.43 -5.44 15.62
CA LEU A 255 1.40 -4.31 16.54
C LEU A 255 2.18 -3.11 15.98
N TRP A 256 3.40 -3.33 15.49
CA TRP A 256 4.21 -2.28 14.87
C TRP A 256 3.52 -1.66 13.66
N ALA A 257 2.91 -2.46 12.81
CA ALA A 257 2.17 -1.96 11.66
C ALA A 257 0.91 -1.16 12.04
N ILE A 258 0.22 -1.53 13.13
CA ILE A 258 -0.89 -0.73 13.66
C ILE A 258 -0.37 0.63 14.17
N GLU A 259 0.74 0.63 14.89
CA GLU A 259 1.29 1.85 15.48
C GLU A 259 1.99 2.76 14.46
N ALA A 260 2.44 2.22 13.34
CA ALA A 260 3.14 2.97 12.30
C ALA A 260 2.32 4.13 11.71
N ILE A 261 0.99 4.02 11.70
CA ILE A 261 0.07 5.02 11.12
C ILE A 261 -0.02 6.32 11.94
N ARG A 262 0.53 6.38 13.15
CA ARG A 262 0.32 7.48 14.09
C ARG A 262 0.83 8.85 13.62
N ASP A 263 1.71 8.90 12.65
CA ASP A 263 2.21 10.13 12.04
C ASP A 263 1.50 10.48 10.73
N TYR A 264 0.49 9.68 10.34
CA TYR A 264 -0.25 9.92 9.11
C TYR A 264 -1.27 11.04 9.28
N ASN A 265 -0.96 12.19 8.74
CA ASN A 265 -1.89 13.30 8.57
C ASN A 265 -1.42 14.22 7.43
N PRO A 266 -1.75 13.94 6.16
CA PRO A 266 -1.36 14.81 5.05
C PRO A 266 -2.24 16.06 4.94
N GLU A 267 -3.38 16.14 5.63
CA GLU A 267 -4.36 17.21 5.47
C GLU A 267 -3.77 18.64 5.57
N PRO A 268 -2.87 18.95 6.53
CA PRO A 268 -2.31 20.29 6.62
C PRO A 268 -1.56 20.73 5.37
N ASP A 269 -0.96 19.80 4.65
CA ASP A 269 0.01 20.03 3.57
C ASP A 269 -0.50 19.68 2.16
N LEU A 270 -1.80 19.36 2.01
CA LEU A 270 -2.41 19.00 0.71
C LEU A 270 -2.21 20.07 -0.37
N ASN A 271 -2.14 21.34 0.01
CA ASN A 271 -1.88 22.45 -0.91
C ASN A 271 -0.44 22.52 -1.43
N LYS A 272 0.50 21.79 -0.85
CA LYS A 272 1.90 21.69 -1.31
C LYS A 272 2.06 20.70 -2.45
N ILE A 273 1.10 19.80 -2.64
CA ILE A 273 1.14 18.77 -3.68
C ILE A 273 1.10 19.42 -5.06
N GLN A 274 2.11 19.12 -5.87
CA GLN A 274 2.27 19.65 -7.24
C GLN A 274 1.76 18.65 -8.30
N ALA A 275 1.90 17.35 -8.02
CA ALA A 275 1.43 16.30 -8.90
C ALA A 275 -0.10 16.36 -9.11
N ARG A 276 -0.57 15.85 -10.24
CA ARG A 276 -2.00 15.58 -10.40
C ARG A 276 -2.40 14.42 -9.48
N VAL A 277 -3.55 14.53 -8.85
CA VAL A 277 -4.05 13.50 -7.93
C VAL A 277 -5.43 13.03 -8.36
N MET A 278 -5.61 11.71 -8.44
CA MET A 278 -6.93 11.11 -8.58
C MET A 278 -7.15 10.09 -7.46
N LEU A 279 -7.90 10.48 -6.44
CA LEU A 279 -8.31 9.55 -5.38
C LEU A 279 -9.48 8.70 -5.87
N ILE A 280 -9.39 7.38 -5.68
CA ILE A 280 -10.47 6.45 -6.06
C ILE A 280 -10.88 5.62 -4.84
N ASN A 281 -12.15 5.71 -4.45
CA ASN A 281 -12.77 4.90 -3.39
C ASN A 281 -14.02 4.18 -3.94
N ASP A 282 -14.49 3.21 -3.18
CA ASP A 282 -15.72 2.47 -3.42
C ASP A 282 -16.82 2.95 -2.46
N ALA A 283 -18.07 3.04 -2.94
CA ALA A 283 -19.20 3.50 -2.15
C ALA A 283 -19.53 2.57 -0.96
N GLU A 284 -19.11 1.30 -1.01
CA GLU A 284 -19.25 0.34 0.08
C GLU A 284 -17.97 0.18 0.91
N ASP A 285 -16.98 1.09 0.78
CA ASP A 285 -15.76 1.05 1.60
C ASP A 285 -16.05 1.52 3.02
N HIS A 286 -16.30 0.58 3.92
CA HIS A 286 -16.59 0.85 5.33
C HIS A 286 -15.36 1.25 6.16
N ALA A 287 -14.15 1.11 5.63
CA ALA A 287 -12.94 1.67 6.24
C ALA A 287 -12.79 3.17 5.94
N ASN A 288 -13.32 3.60 4.80
CA ASN A 288 -13.29 4.99 4.32
C ASN A 288 -14.70 5.44 3.89
N PRO A 289 -15.68 5.50 4.81
CA PRO A 289 -17.08 5.68 4.47
C PRO A 289 -17.33 7.06 3.83
N PRO A 290 -17.91 7.09 2.61
CA PRO A 290 -18.09 8.32 1.86
C PRO A 290 -19.09 9.29 2.53
N GLU A 291 -20.05 8.77 3.31
CA GLU A 291 -21.04 9.57 4.01
C GLU A 291 -20.44 10.57 5.03
N LEU A 292 -19.17 10.41 5.40
CA LEU A 292 -18.47 11.39 6.25
C LEU A 292 -18.13 12.69 5.51
N GLY A 293 -18.17 12.70 4.18
CA GLY A 293 -17.78 13.84 3.35
C GLY A 293 -16.34 14.31 3.56
N THR A 294 -15.50 13.47 4.14
CA THR A 294 -14.12 13.82 4.52
C THR A 294 -13.24 14.01 3.29
N VAL A 295 -13.40 13.11 2.32
CA VAL A 295 -12.64 13.14 1.08
C VAL A 295 -12.96 14.38 0.26
N GLU A 296 -14.24 14.68 0.07
CA GLU A 296 -14.70 15.82 -0.72
C GLU A 296 -14.17 17.13 -0.15
N ARG A 297 -14.19 17.30 1.18
CA ARG A 297 -13.63 18.48 1.85
C ARG A 297 -12.11 18.59 1.65
N ALA A 298 -11.38 17.49 1.83
CA ALA A 298 -9.94 17.48 1.71
C ALA A 298 -9.47 17.73 0.27
N MET A 299 -10.17 17.16 -0.73
CA MET A 299 -9.83 17.30 -2.14
C MET A 299 -9.97 18.75 -2.64
N GLN A 300 -10.78 19.61 -2.01
CA GLN A 300 -10.84 21.04 -2.33
C GLN A 300 -9.51 21.77 -2.09
N ARG A 301 -8.62 21.21 -1.29
CA ARG A 301 -7.29 21.75 -0.98
C ARG A 301 -6.19 21.25 -1.92
N VAL A 302 -6.48 20.27 -2.76
CA VAL A 302 -5.52 19.70 -3.73
C VAL A 302 -5.66 20.43 -5.05
N LYS A 303 -4.62 21.16 -5.45
CA LYS A 303 -4.64 22.07 -6.60
C LYS A 303 -5.08 21.38 -7.92
N HIS A 304 -4.61 20.15 -8.14
CA HIS A 304 -4.90 19.37 -9.34
C HIS A 304 -5.53 18.04 -8.95
N GLY A 305 -6.50 18.09 -8.01
CA GLY A 305 -7.16 16.92 -7.45
C GLY A 305 -8.46 16.57 -8.17
N SER A 306 -8.71 15.28 -8.30
CA SER A 306 -10.01 14.71 -8.70
C SER A 306 -10.37 13.54 -7.75
N TYR A 307 -11.67 13.31 -7.59
CA TYR A 307 -12.19 12.23 -6.76
C TYR A 307 -13.16 11.38 -7.55
N VAL A 308 -12.95 10.08 -7.53
CA VAL A 308 -13.82 9.06 -8.11
C VAL A 308 -14.38 8.21 -6.99
N LEU A 309 -15.70 8.17 -6.88
CA LEU A 309 -16.41 7.23 -6.03
C LEU A 309 -17.07 6.17 -6.93
N ILE A 310 -16.51 4.96 -6.93
CA ILE A 310 -17.08 3.84 -7.67
C ILE A 310 -18.43 3.49 -7.04
N PRO A 311 -19.54 3.53 -7.79
CA PRO A 311 -20.85 3.22 -7.23
C PRO A 311 -20.94 1.75 -6.81
N ALA A 312 -21.67 1.49 -5.72
CA ALA A 312 -21.96 0.14 -5.26
C ALA A 312 -22.63 -0.70 -6.34
N GLY A 313 -22.24 -1.96 -6.47
CA GLY A 313 -22.79 -2.84 -7.49
C GLY A 313 -22.39 -4.30 -7.31
N PRO A 314 -22.89 -5.18 -8.19
CA PRO A 314 -22.63 -6.62 -8.07
C PRO A 314 -21.15 -7.02 -8.24
N ASP A 315 -20.35 -6.14 -8.83
CA ASP A 315 -18.93 -6.38 -9.09
C ASP A 315 -17.99 -5.69 -8.08
N THR A 316 -18.51 -4.82 -7.21
CA THR A 316 -17.74 -4.10 -6.20
C THR A 316 -17.49 -4.96 -4.96
N HIS A 317 -16.44 -4.66 -4.23
CA HIS A 317 -15.97 -5.41 -3.06
C HIS A 317 -15.68 -4.49 -1.87
N GLY A 318 -16.29 -3.29 -1.80
CA GLY A 318 -16.03 -2.32 -0.77
C GLY A 318 -14.55 -1.92 -0.73
N HIS A 319 -13.93 -1.97 0.44
CA HIS A 319 -12.50 -1.64 0.58
C HIS A 319 -11.60 -2.41 -0.39
N PHE A 320 -11.94 -3.66 -0.70
CA PHE A 320 -11.12 -4.52 -1.55
C PHE A 320 -11.35 -4.34 -3.06
N SER A 321 -12.20 -3.42 -3.49
CA SER A 321 -12.40 -3.08 -4.91
C SER A 321 -11.10 -2.65 -5.60
N HIS A 322 -10.14 -2.13 -4.85
CA HIS A 322 -8.82 -1.77 -5.37
C HIS A 322 -8.02 -2.96 -5.93
N TYR A 323 -8.34 -4.21 -5.55
CA TYR A 323 -7.71 -5.42 -6.11
C TYR A 323 -8.28 -5.85 -7.46
N TYR A 324 -9.30 -5.17 -7.97
CA TYR A 324 -9.94 -5.49 -9.24
C TYR A 324 -9.71 -4.35 -10.24
N GLY A 325 -8.59 -4.44 -10.99
CA GLY A 325 -8.14 -3.42 -11.94
C GLY A 325 -9.24 -2.97 -12.90
N ARG A 326 -10.10 -3.89 -13.36
CA ARG A 326 -11.23 -3.60 -14.26
C ARG A 326 -12.20 -2.53 -13.74
N LEU A 327 -12.31 -2.37 -12.40
CA LEU A 327 -13.24 -1.40 -11.79
C LEU A 327 -12.73 0.04 -11.88
N TRP A 328 -11.43 0.24 -11.92
CA TRP A 328 -10.83 1.57 -11.91
C TRP A 328 -9.91 1.86 -13.12
N LYS A 329 -9.63 0.85 -13.96
CA LYS A 329 -8.85 1.02 -15.20
C LYS A 329 -9.40 2.13 -16.13
N PRO A 330 -10.72 2.27 -16.36
CA PRO A 330 -11.24 3.35 -17.19
C PRO A 330 -10.81 4.74 -16.69
N TYR A 331 -10.91 4.98 -15.40
CA TYR A 331 -10.49 6.24 -14.79
C TYR A 331 -8.97 6.44 -14.84
N LEU A 332 -8.18 5.35 -14.71
CA LEU A 332 -6.74 5.40 -14.88
C LEU A 332 -6.36 5.86 -16.31
N ILE A 333 -7.03 5.34 -17.33
CA ILE A 333 -6.77 5.72 -18.73
C ILE A 333 -7.03 7.22 -18.92
N GLU A 334 -8.19 7.71 -18.50
CA GLU A 334 -8.53 9.14 -18.55
C GLU A 334 -7.51 10.00 -17.78
N PHE A 335 -7.08 9.53 -16.60
CA PHE A 335 -6.10 10.24 -15.80
C PHE A 335 -4.73 10.35 -16.48
N LEU A 336 -4.26 9.26 -17.09
CA LEU A 336 -2.98 9.26 -17.81
C LEU A 336 -2.95 10.28 -18.96
N GLU A 337 -4.06 10.51 -19.65
CA GLU A 337 -4.20 11.53 -20.69
C GLU A 337 -4.00 12.95 -20.11
N THR A 338 -4.37 13.18 -18.88
CA THR A 338 -4.21 14.48 -18.20
C THR A 338 -2.77 14.80 -17.80
N LEU A 339 -1.90 13.80 -17.68
CA LEU A 339 -0.52 13.99 -17.22
C LEU A 339 0.39 14.66 -18.28
N GLY A 340 -0.10 14.87 -19.50
CA GLY A 340 0.73 15.39 -20.60
C GLY A 340 1.81 14.38 -21.06
N PRO A 341 2.74 14.78 -21.91
CA PRO A 341 3.82 13.92 -22.37
C PRO A 341 4.73 13.52 -21.18
N ALA A 342 5.24 12.28 -21.19
CA ALA A 342 6.28 11.87 -20.26
C ALA A 342 7.54 12.71 -20.45
N GLN A 343 8.37 12.81 -19.39
CA GLN A 343 9.70 13.41 -19.54
C GLN A 343 10.46 12.69 -20.66
N ALA A 344 11.13 13.46 -21.52
CA ALA A 344 11.82 12.90 -22.66
C ALA A 344 12.98 12.00 -22.19
N ALA A 345 13.00 10.77 -22.69
CA ALA A 345 14.19 9.94 -22.63
C ALA A 345 15.31 10.60 -23.43
N ALA A 346 16.58 10.31 -23.12
CA ALA A 346 17.68 10.70 -23.96
C ALA A 346 17.43 10.13 -25.39
N ALA A 347 17.62 10.96 -26.40
CA ALA A 347 17.64 10.46 -27.77
C ALA A 347 18.88 9.55 -27.93
N ASP A 348 18.67 8.33 -28.44
CA ASP A 348 19.74 7.39 -28.75
C ASP A 348 20.71 7.97 -29.83
#